data_0bf45c07b81c892f668993698cee4be7
#
_entry.id   0bf45c07b81c892f668993698cee4be7
#
_cell.length_a   1.000
_cell.length_b   1.000
_cell.length_c   1.000
_cell.angle_alpha   90.00
_cell.angle_beta   90.00
_cell.angle_gamma   90.00
#
_symmetry.space_group_name_H-M   'P 1'
#
loop_
_entity.id
_entity.type
_entity.pdbx_description
1 polymer ?
#
loop_
_entity_poly.entity_id
_entity_poly.type
_entity_poly.pdbx_seq_one_letter_code
_entity_poly.pdbx_strand_id
1 'polypeptide(L)'
;MCVLAASLTTAAAAQEKFEQGKPNNSNYRYLDEYHALKDYIDYTKYPNFKLGAGTTVNDYLNQTLVKDMINKNFTETVAGNAMKMASCVDGNGNMNFETVKRYVNAATQAGLNVYGHTLAWHSQQPKGWLLRLLADKPDTSSNQEVLTIIASKDFTSNQSVGWTSDKDKYGYTLTFNATNGLNIHTTKKCDNSWDVQFLAMTDIPTTTGKTYKMTMTVKGSKAGTLHSKLGDWSNGDYPDIAFTTEWKTVEVSYKAAVESSFFMLQCGDFVGDIYIKNIKFEGYQGATVPQTQQERHDTLVYAMDKWIKGMMEACDGKVKAWDLVNEAISGGGNDGQGNYELQHSEGYKSGTWDVGGDAFYWQDYMGDLEYVRQACRLARKYGPEDVKLFINDYNLESDWDNNKKVKSLVGWIKKWEADGVTKIDGIGTQMHISCFENDDILNSIKQHITTMFEVMAASGKLVRVSEMDMGYVRGNNRWGSSLKTDQLTEAEHQKMAEFYEWILKEYFRLIPAEQQWGICQWCTNDAPSNSGWRGGEPVGIWDLSNYRKHAYAGFVRGLGGKLTSGISSTKTDKPANTQKGIYTLNGTRLQAKNIDELPHGIYIVDGKKLVK
;
A
#
# COMPACT_ATOMS: atom_id res chain seq x y z
N MET A 1 24.96 5.95 67.61
CA MET A 1 25.21 5.76 66.16
C MET A 1 24.19 4.77 65.59
N CYS A 2 23.11 5.28 65.06
CA CYS A 2 22.15 4.44 64.32
C CYS A 2 22.50 4.49 62.83
N VAL A 3 22.89 3.36 62.29
CA VAL A 3 23.11 3.22 60.82
C VAL A 3 21.76 2.92 60.18
N LEU A 4 21.22 3.89 59.44
CA LEU A 4 20.07 3.66 58.56
C LEU A 4 20.59 2.93 57.31
N ALA A 5 20.21 1.67 57.15
CA ALA A 5 20.35 0.96 55.87
C ALA A 5 19.26 1.43 54.93
N ALA A 6 19.61 2.24 53.93
CA ALA A 6 18.72 2.57 52.83
C ALA A 6 18.65 1.37 51.89
N SER A 7 17.52 0.66 51.88
CA SER A 7 17.20 -0.35 50.88
C SER A 7 16.84 0.36 49.59
N LEU A 8 17.75 0.34 48.63
CA LEU A 8 17.46 0.68 47.23
C LEU A 8 16.57 -0.42 46.62
N THR A 9 15.28 -0.21 46.61
CA THR A 9 14.38 -0.96 45.76
C THR A 9 14.54 -0.41 44.34
N THR A 10 15.33 -1.09 43.51
CA THR A 10 15.26 -0.91 42.07
C THR A 10 13.88 -1.40 41.60
N ALA A 11 12.97 -0.48 41.34
CA ALA A 11 11.76 -0.82 40.61
C ALA A 11 12.22 -1.33 39.25
N ALA A 12 12.06 -2.62 38.98
CA ALA A 12 12.20 -3.17 37.63
C ALA A 12 11.17 -2.46 36.78
N ALA A 13 11.62 -1.70 35.79
CA ALA A 13 10.71 -1.12 34.80
C ALA A 13 9.91 -2.26 34.19
N ALA A 14 8.58 -2.11 34.14
CA ALA A 14 7.73 -3.11 33.49
C ALA A 14 8.16 -3.23 32.02
N GLN A 15 8.39 -4.46 31.58
CA GLN A 15 8.74 -4.72 30.18
C GLN A 15 7.58 -4.31 29.28
N GLU A 16 7.89 -3.56 28.19
CA GLU A 16 6.89 -3.14 27.24
C GLU A 16 6.32 -4.33 26.44
N LYS A 17 5.05 -4.27 26.05
CA LYS A 17 4.38 -5.35 25.32
C LYS A 17 5.13 -5.77 24.05
N PHE A 18 5.65 -4.80 23.27
CA PHE A 18 6.38 -5.08 22.03
C PHE A 18 7.73 -5.77 22.25
N GLU A 19 8.18 -5.89 23.48
CA GLU A 19 9.41 -6.60 23.87
C GLU A 19 9.16 -8.03 24.35
N GLN A 20 7.94 -8.46 24.39
CA GLN A 20 7.58 -9.78 24.93
C GLN A 20 6.62 -10.55 24.02
N GLY A 21 6.62 -11.87 24.18
CA GLY A 21 5.64 -12.76 23.57
C GLY A 21 4.30 -12.68 24.30
N LYS A 22 3.28 -13.30 23.70
CA LYS A 22 1.91 -13.31 24.22
C LYS A 22 1.87 -13.85 25.66
N PRO A 23 1.39 -13.06 26.65
CA PRO A 23 1.35 -13.49 28.04
C PRO A 23 0.37 -14.65 28.22
N ASN A 24 0.60 -15.47 29.24
CA ASN A 24 -0.20 -16.67 29.56
C ASN A 24 -0.21 -17.76 28.48
N ASN A 25 0.69 -17.68 27.49
CA ASN A 25 0.93 -18.74 26.52
C ASN A 25 2.39 -19.20 26.59
N SER A 26 2.62 -20.42 27.08
CA SER A 26 3.96 -20.96 27.26
C SER A 26 4.77 -21.05 25.97
N ASN A 27 4.07 -21.19 24.82
CA ASN A 27 4.71 -21.30 23.51
C ASN A 27 5.36 -20.00 23.04
N TYR A 28 5.01 -18.85 23.65
CA TYR A 28 5.52 -17.53 23.27
C TYR A 28 6.57 -16.96 24.24
N ARG A 29 6.77 -17.58 25.40
CA ARG A 29 7.69 -17.05 26.44
C ARG A 29 9.14 -16.93 25.98
N TYR A 30 9.61 -17.80 25.10
CA TYR A 30 10.96 -17.74 24.57
C TYR A 30 11.24 -16.46 23.77
N LEU A 31 10.18 -15.78 23.30
CA LEU A 31 10.29 -14.52 22.59
C LEU A 31 10.72 -13.35 23.50
N ASP A 32 10.51 -13.48 24.81
CA ASP A 32 10.89 -12.46 25.80
C ASP A 32 12.41 -12.30 25.91
N GLU A 33 13.15 -13.33 25.53
CA GLU A 33 14.62 -13.39 25.66
C GLU A 33 15.36 -12.74 24.48
N TYR A 34 14.66 -12.38 23.42
CA TYR A 34 15.29 -11.75 22.26
C TYR A 34 15.52 -10.24 22.50
N HIS A 35 16.68 -9.75 22.05
CA HIS A 35 16.97 -8.33 21.92
C HIS A 35 16.19 -7.69 20.76
N ALA A 36 16.38 -6.40 20.55
CA ALA A 36 15.82 -5.69 19.41
C ALA A 36 16.35 -6.26 18.08
N LEU A 37 15.53 -6.28 17.05
CA LEU A 37 15.89 -6.89 15.76
C LEU A 37 17.18 -6.32 15.17
N LYS A 38 17.37 -5.00 15.23
CA LYS A 38 18.57 -4.32 14.71
C LYS A 38 19.86 -4.72 15.41
N ASP A 39 19.79 -5.27 16.64
CA ASP A 39 20.98 -5.67 17.41
C ASP A 39 21.60 -6.98 16.88
N TYR A 40 20.89 -7.72 16.02
CA TYR A 40 21.37 -8.95 15.40
C TYR A 40 22.08 -8.74 14.07
N ILE A 41 22.21 -7.50 13.61
CA ILE A 41 22.84 -7.18 12.32
C ILE A 41 24.31 -6.85 12.54
N ASP A 42 25.18 -7.54 11.82
CA ASP A 42 26.60 -7.23 11.76
C ASP A 42 26.85 -6.09 10.76
N TYR A 43 26.77 -4.85 11.21
CA TYR A 43 27.00 -3.67 10.38
C TYR A 43 28.46 -3.52 9.92
N THR A 44 29.41 -4.26 10.48
CA THR A 44 30.80 -4.27 9.97
C THR A 44 30.89 -5.10 8.70
N LYS A 45 30.09 -6.14 8.61
CA LYS A 45 29.97 -7.00 7.42
C LYS A 45 29.01 -6.43 6.39
N TYR A 46 27.93 -5.77 6.83
CA TYR A 46 26.85 -5.26 5.97
C TYR A 46 26.63 -3.75 6.18
N PRO A 47 27.59 -2.89 5.81
CA PRO A 47 27.60 -1.46 6.19
C PRO A 47 26.46 -0.66 5.55
N ASN A 48 25.92 -1.11 4.42
CA ASN A 48 24.83 -0.43 3.72
C ASN A 48 23.44 -0.98 4.12
N PHE A 49 23.40 -2.13 4.79
CA PHE A 49 22.14 -2.80 5.11
C PHE A 49 21.29 -2.00 6.11
N LYS A 50 20.00 -1.88 5.81
CA LYS A 50 19.01 -1.27 6.67
C LYS A 50 17.87 -2.24 6.93
N LEU A 51 17.48 -2.36 8.19
CA LEU A 51 16.25 -3.05 8.56
C LEU A 51 15.17 -2.00 8.68
N GLY A 52 14.18 -2.05 7.79
CA GLY A 52 13.12 -1.06 7.65
C GLY A 52 11.77 -1.52 8.21
N ALA A 53 10.93 -0.54 8.56
CA ALA A 53 9.54 -0.74 8.92
C ALA A 53 8.64 0.25 8.19
N GLY A 54 7.58 -0.27 7.52
CA GLY A 54 6.47 0.55 7.04
C GLY A 54 5.57 0.99 8.21
N THR A 55 5.09 2.23 8.17
CA THR A 55 4.18 2.77 9.18
C THR A 55 3.28 3.84 8.59
N THR A 56 2.10 4.06 9.18
CA THR A 56 1.37 5.29 8.90
C THR A 56 2.02 6.44 9.66
N VAL A 57 2.14 7.59 9.01
CA VAL A 57 2.74 8.77 9.66
C VAL A 57 1.95 9.20 10.89
N ASN A 58 0.62 9.05 10.85
CA ASN A 58 -0.23 9.36 12.00
C ASN A 58 0.12 8.49 13.22
N ASP A 59 0.29 7.18 13.02
CA ASP A 59 0.61 6.27 14.12
C ASP A 59 2.01 6.54 14.66
N TYR A 60 2.99 6.73 13.79
CA TYR A 60 4.35 7.05 14.21
C TYR A 60 4.45 8.37 15.00
N LEU A 61 3.72 9.41 14.59
CA LEU A 61 3.78 10.72 15.26
C LEU A 61 2.96 10.79 16.54
N ASN A 62 1.85 10.06 16.63
CA ASN A 62 0.84 10.25 17.68
C ASN A 62 0.68 9.04 18.62
N GLN A 63 1.23 7.85 18.29
CA GLN A 63 1.16 6.66 19.15
C GLN A 63 2.55 6.32 19.70
N THR A 64 2.80 6.63 20.95
CA THR A 64 4.10 6.41 21.62
C THR A 64 4.56 4.97 21.49
N LEU A 65 3.69 3.99 21.69
CA LEU A 65 4.03 2.57 21.62
C LEU A 65 4.52 2.17 20.21
N VAL A 66 3.85 2.62 19.15
CA VAL A 66 4.25 2.34 17.76
C VAL A 66 5.60 2.99 17.46
N LYS A 67 5.77 4.25 17.86
CA LYS A 67 7.03 4.98 17.70
C LYS A 67 8.18 4.28 18.41
N ASP A 68 8.01 3.89 19.68
CA ASP A 68 9.05 3.24 20.46
C ASP A 68 9.40 1.85 19.92
N MET A 69 8.39 1.09 19.48
CA MET A 69 8.56 -0.20 18.82
C MET A 69 9.42 -0.09 17.56
N ILE A 70 9.13 0.89 16.69
CA ILE A 70 9.89 1.13 15.46
C ILE A 70 11.30 1.61 15.80
N ASN A 71 11.44 2.63 16.63
CA ASN A 71 12.74 3.20 17.00
C ASN A 71 13.67 2.18 17.66
N LYS A 72 13.11 1.25 18.43
CA LYS A 72 13.89 0.23 19.12
C LYS A 72 14.35 -0.89 18.20
N ASN A 73 13.51 -1.34 17.27
CA ASN A 73 13.76 -2.56 16.50
C ASN A 73 14.34 -2.33 15.12
N PHE A 74 14.22 -1.13 14.54
CA PHE A 74 14.59 -0.85 13.15
C PHE A 74 15.63 0.25 13.03
N THR A 75 16.26 0.32 11.86
CA THR A 75 17.23 1.37 11.49
C THR A 75 16.70 2.30 10.41
N GLU A 76 15.55 1.95 9.84
CA GLU A 76 14.91 2.70 8.76
C GLU A 76 13.38 2.63 8.92
N THR A 77 12.68 3.64 8.41
CA THR A 77 11.22 3.66 8.35
C THR A 77 10.72 4.21 7.01
N VAL A 78 9.53 3.78 6.59
CA VAL A 78 8.85 4.17 5.34
C VAL A 78 7.46 4.70 5.67
N ALA A 79 7.10 5.83 5.07
CA ALA A 79 5.85 6.55 5.35
C ALA A 79 4.68 6.04 4.53
N GLY A 80 4.27 4.81 4.61
CA GLY A 80 3.10 4.23 3.92
C GLY A 80 2.51 5.06 2.76
N ASN A 81 1.62 6.01 3.06
CA ASN A 81 0.99 6.85 2.04
C ASN A 81 1.44 8.33 2.04
N ALA A 82 1.99 8.84 3.16
CA ALA A 82 2.14 10.29 3.34
C ALA A 82 3.15 10.97 2.40
N MET A 83 4.04 10.20 1.77
CA MET A 83 5.01 10.71 0.80
C MET A 83 4.61 10.40 -0.65
N LYS A 84 3.40 9.94 -0.91
CA LYS A 84 2.82 9.75 -2.25
C LYS A 84 2.19 11.05 -2.75
N MET A 85 2.14 11.23 -4.07
CA MET A 85 1.73 12.50 -4.68
C MET A 85 0.31 12.93 -4.27
N ALA A 86 -0.67 12.03 -4.31
CA ALA A 86 -2.05 12.33 -3.93
C ALA A 86 -2.21 12.74 -2.45
N SER A 87 -1.24 12.39 -1.58
CA SER A 87 -1.28 12.81 -0.17
C SER A 87 -0.73 14.22 0.07
N CYS A 88 0.01 14.76 -0.89
CA CYS A 88 0.67 16.06 -0.79
C CYS A 88 0.12 17.10 -1.76
N VAL A 89 -0.59 16.68 -2.81
CA VAL A 89 -1.09 17.55 -3.88
C VAL A 89 -2.60 17.43 -3.97
N ASP A 90 -3.30 18.55 -3.76
CA ASP A 90 -4.75 18.58 -3.86
C ASP A 90 -5.26 18.57 -5.30
N GLY A 91 -6.59 18.46 -5.47
CA GLY A 91 -7.23 18.48 -6.78
C GLY A 91 -6.99 19.77 -7.58
N ASN A 92 -6.50 20.85 -7.00
CA ASN A 92 -6.14 22.10 -7.67
C ASN A 92 -4.65 22.27 -7.94
N GLY A 93 -3.82 21.28 -7.52
CA GLY A 93 -2.37 21.32 -7.66
C GLY A 93 -1.66 22.15 -6.60
N ASN A 94 -2.35 22.50 -5.51
CA ASN A 94 -1.69 23.08 -4.34
C ASN A 94 -0.96 21.97 -3.59
N MET A 95 0.26 22.28 -3.16
CA MET A 95 1.14 21.30 -2.52
C MET A 95 1.32 21.61 -1.03
N ASN A 96 1.15 20.57 -0.19
CA ASN A 96 1.35 20.66 1.25
C ASN A 96 2.25 19.50 1.72
N PHE A 97 3.41 19.82 2.23
CA PHE A 97 4.42 18.87 2.70
C PHE A 97 4.62 18.91 4.23
N GLU A 98 3.77 19.56 4.99
CA GLU A 98 3.98 19.72 6.44
C GLU A 98 3.98 18.37 7.20
N THR A 99 3.14 17.44 6.78
CA THR A 99 3.14 16.08 7.35
C THR A 99 4.46 15.35 7.06
N VAL A 100 4.99 15.49 5.84
CA VAL A 100 6.29 14.93 5.43
C VAL A 100 7.41 15.50 6.28
N LYS A 101 7.49 16.83 6.41
CA LYS A 101 8.51 17.52 7.23
C LYS A 101 8.50 17.04 8.68
N ARG A 102 7.31 16.97 9.29
CA ARG A 102 7.16 16.51 10.66
C ARG A 102 7.63 15.08 10.84
N TYR A 103 7.26 14.19 9.93
CA TYR A 103 7.64 12.78 9.98
C TYR A 103 9.15 12.60 9.79
N VAL A 104 9.72 13.17 8.74
CA VAL A 104 11.15 13.07 8.45
C VAL A 104 11.98 13.59 9.61
N ASN A 105 11.60 14.74 10.19
CA ASN A 105 12.28 15.30 11.35
C ASN A 105 12.17 14.37 12.57
N ALA A 106 10.99 13.85 12.89
CA ALA A 106 10.80 12.99 14.04
C ALA A 106 11.59 11.67 13.92
N ALA A 107 11.57 11.05 12.74
CA ALA A 107 12.27 9.80 12.49
C ALA A 107 13.80 9.99 12.53
N THR A 108 14.33 11.02 11.87
CA THR A 108 15.78 11.28 11.85
C THR A 108 16.31 11.74 13.20
N GLN A 109 15.54 12.50 13.99
CA GLN A 109 15.89 12.83 15.39
C GLN A 109 15.95 11.59 16.29
N ALA A 110 15.15 10.56 15.98
CA ALA A 110 15.21 9.27 16.67
C ALA A 110 16.36 8.35 16.18
N GLY A 111 17.18 8.81 15.23
CA GLY A 111 18.29 8.05 14.67
C GLY A 111 17.91 7.08 13.55
N LEU A 112 16.69 7.14 13.03
CA LEU A 112 16.26 6.33 11.90
C LEU A 112 16.63 6.97 10.57
N ASN A 113 16.95 6.14 9.57
CA ASN A 113 16.88 6.53 8.19
C ASN A 113 15.41 6.62 7.75
N VAL A 114 15.11 7.50 6.81
CA VAL A 114 13.82 7.52 6.12
C VAL A 114 14.03 7.12 4.67
N TYR A 115 13.28 6.14 4.21
CA TYR A 115 13.23 5.75 2.81
C TYR A 115 12.00 6.37 2.16
N GLY A 116 12.20 7.07 1.06
CA GLY A 116 11.13 7.79 0.36
C GLY A 116 10.33 6.89 -0.57
N HIS A 117 9.03 6.90 -0.45
CA HIS A 117 8.08 6.13 -1.25
C HIS A 117 6.88 7.01 -1.62
N THR A 118 6.71 7.42 -2.87
CA THR A 118 7.46 7.23 -4.10
C THR A 118 7.39 8.50 -4.97
N LEU A 119 8.40 8.76 -5.84
CA LEU A 119 8.43 9.99 -6.63
C LEU A 119 7.55 9.92 -7.88
N ALA A 120 7.51 8.80 -8.59
CA ALA A 120 6.65 8.58 -9.74
C ALA A 120 5.96 7.21 -9.66
N TRP A 121 4.66 7.22 -9.85
CA TRP A 121 3.82 6.03 -9.85
C TRP A 121 2.56 6.33 -10.68
N HIS A 122 1.88 5.31 -11.19
CA HIS A 122 0.61 5.51 -11.90
C HIS A 122 -0.60 5.59 -10.95
N SER A 123 -0.52 5.00 -9.76
CA SER A 123 -1.60 5.01 -8.76
C SER A 123 -1.43 6.13 -7.73
N GLN A 124 -2.50 6.45 -7.02
CA GLN A 124 -2.55 7.50 -5.99
C GLN A 124 -1.99 8.86 -6.48
N GLN A 125 -2.50 9.30 -7.64
CA GLN A 125 -2.13 10.56 -8.29
C GLN A 125 -3.25 11.61 -8.18
N PRO A 126 -2.96 12.90 -8.18
CA PRO A 126 -3.96 13.98 -8.30
C PRO A 126 -4.45 14.08 -9.76
N LYS A 127 -5.03 12.98 -10.27
CA LYS A 127 -5.41 12.80 -11.68
C LYS A 127 -6.21 13.96 -12.25
N GLY A 128 -7.19 14.46 -11.49
CA GLY A 128 -8.03 15.57 -11.94
C GLY A 128 -7.21 16.84 -12.24
N TRP A 129 -6.22 17.15 -11.41
CA TRP A 129 -5.29 18.25 -11.67
C TRP A 129 -4.42 18.00 -12.90
N LEU A 130 -3.80 16.82 -12.99
CA LEU A 130 -2.91 16.47 -14.11
C LEU A 130 -3.66 16.52 -15.46
N LEU A 131 -4.89 15.99 -15.52
CA LEU A 131 -5.72 16.04 -16.73
C LEU A 131 -6.15 17.47 -17.08
N ARG A 132 -6.41 18.34 -16.09
CA ARG A 132 -6.71 19.76 -16.39
C ARG A 132 -5.50 20.49 -16.96
N LEU A 133 -4.29 20.18 -16.52
CA LEU A 133 -3.07 20.73 -17.13
C LEU A 133 -2.92 20.33 -18.61
N LEU A 134 -3.43 19.16 -18.99
CA LEU A 134 -3.38 18.61 -20.35
C LEU A 134 -4.62 18.99 -21.20
N ALA A 135 -5.58 19.71 -20.63
CA ALA A 135 -6.76 20.15 -21.34
C ALA A 135 -6.40 21.05 -22.53
N ASP A 136 -7.31 21.13 -23.48
CA ASP A 136 -7.19 22.03 -24.63
C ASP A 136 -6.95 23.47 -24.16
N LYS A 137 -6.07 24.18 -24.85
CA LYS A 137 -5.73 25.58 -24.55
C LYS A 137 -6.65 26.53 -25.29
N PRO A 138 -6.89 27.76 -24.79
CA PRO A 138 -7.66 28.77 -25.52
C PRO A 138 -7.09 29.04 -26.90
N ASP A 139 -7.93 29.08 -27.91
CA ASP A 139 -7.57 29.55 -29.24
C ASP A 139 -7.50 31.08 -29.25
N THR A 140 -6.30 31.61 -29.08
CA THR A 140 -6.06 33.05 -29.09
C THR A 140 -6.18 33.70 -30.46
N SER A 141 -6.31 32.90 -31.53
CA SER A 141 -6.50 33.35 -32.89
C SER A 141 -7.98 33.59 -33.23
N SER A 142 -8.90 33.09 -32.39
CA SER A 142 -10.36 33.19 -32.59
C SER A 142 -11.03 33.87 -31.40
N ASN A 143 -11.88 34.89 -31.69
CA ASN A 143 -12.80 35.49 -30.71
C ASN A 143 -14.16 34.77 -30.69
N GLN A 144 -14.28 33.62 -31.30
CA GLN A 144 -15.55 32.91 -31.43
C GLN A 144 -15.82 32.09 -30.15
N GLU A 145 -16.99 32.34 -29.55
CA GLU A 145 -17.52 31.47 -28.48
C GLU A 145 -18.19 30.24 -29.14
N VAL A 146 -17.80 29.04 -28.69
CA VAL A 146 -18.33 27.77 -29.15
C VAL A 146 -19.14 27.15 -28.02
N LEU A 147 -20.33 26.63 -28.34
CA LEU A 147 -21.11 25.86 -27.37
C LEU A 147 -20.43 24.50 -27.16
N THR A 148 -19.91 24.29 -25.97
CA THR A 148 -19.16 23.07 -25.63
C THR A 148 -19.77 22.35 -24.43
N ILE A 149 -19.57 21.02 -24.36
CA ILE A 149 -19.87 20.25 -23.17
C ILE A 149 -18.78 20.55 -22.15
N ILE A 150 -19.14 21.18 -21.03
CA ILE A 150 -18.21 21.51 -19.95
C ILE A 150 -18.12 20.39 -18.91
N ALA A 151 -19.19 19.62 -18.74
CA ALA A 151 -19.23 18.47 -17.86
C ALA A 151 -20.34 17.50 -18.30
N SER A 152 -20.10 16.20 -18.15
CA SER A 152 -21.12 15.19 -18.39
C SER A 152 -20.92 13.99 -17.48
N LYS A 153 -22.02 13.31 -17.17
CA LYS A 153 -22.01 12.05 -16.42
C LYS A 153 -23.08 11.11 -16.94
N ASP A 154 -22.66 9.91 -17.27
CA ASP A 154 -23.54 8.82 -17.65
C ASP A 154 -23.57 7.79 -16.52
N PHE A 155 -24.70 7.71 -15.82
CA PHE A 155 -24.87 6.80 -14.68
C PHE A 155 -25.06 5.33 -15.08
N THR A 156 -25.19 5.01 -16.36
CA THR A 156 -25.20 3.62 -16.83
C THR A 156 -23.80 3.00 -16.82
N SER A 157 -22.76 3.84 -16.96
CA SER A 157 -21.35 3.44 -16.95
C SER A 157 -20.60 3.95 -15.70
N ASN A 158 -20.83 5.20 -15.30
CA ASN A 158 -20.23 5.77 -14.08
C ASN A 158 -21.21 5.69 -12.91
N GLN A 159 -21.16 4.58 -12.17
CA GLN A 159 -22.10 4.20 -11.12
C GLN A 159 -21.73 4.79 -9.74
N SER A 160 -21.57 6.11 -9.65
CA SER A 160 -21.21 6.81 -8.43
C SER A 160 -21.90 8.16 -8.29
N VAL A 161 -21.97 8.66 -7.06
CA VAL A 161 -22.32 10.07 -6.72
C VAL A 161 -21.32 10.56 -5.68
N GLY A 162 -21.28 11.88 -5.48
CA GLY A 162 -20.49 12.48 -4.42
C GLY A 162 -21.14 12.34 -3.03
N TRP A 163 -20.94 13.34 -2.19
CA TRP A 163 -21.51 13.38 -0.84
C TRP A 163 -23.04 13.17 -0.85
N THR A 164 -23.56 12.47 0.18
CA THR A 164 -24.99 12.21 0.38
C THR A 164 -25.41 12.60 1.80
N SER A 165 -26.65 13.06 1.97
CA SER A 165 -27.28 13.14 3.29
C SER A 165 -27.44 11.72 3.91
N ASP A 166 -27.79 11.65 5.19
CA ASP A 166 -27.97 10.40 5.92
C ASP A 166 -29.14 9.58 5.34
N LYS A 167 -28.80 8.49 4.65
CA LYS A 167 -29.76 7.64 3.92
C LYS A 167 -30.72 6.93 4.86
N ASP A 168 -30.23 6.43 5.98
CA ASP A 168 -31.03 5.67 6.96
C ASP A 168 -31.99 6.60 7.69
N LYS A 169 -31.51 7.77 8.12
CA LYS A 169 -32.33 8.79 8.78
C LYS A 169 -33.47 9.25 7.89
N TYR A 170 -33.20 9.51 6.62
CA TYR A 170 -34.18 10.08 5.70
C TYR A 170 -34.91 9.07 4.84
N GLY A 171 -34.58 7.79 4.94
CA GLY A 171 -35.30 6.67 4.34
C GLY A 171 -35.20 6.65 2.82
N TYR A 172 -33.97 6.72 2.26
CA TYR A 172 -33.75 6.60 0.84
C TYR A 172 -32.53 5.74 0.49
N THR A 173 -32.51 5.26 -0.73
CA THR A 173 -31.36 4.52 -1.29
C THR A 173 -30.99 5.05 -2.66
N LEU A 174 -29.70 4.94 -3.00
CA LEU A 174 -29.17 5.20 -4.33
C LEU A 174 -28.58 3.90 -4.86
N THR A 175 -29.12 3.42 -5.98
CA THR A 175 -28.63 2.23 -6.66
C THR A 175 -28.35 2.51 -8.13
N PHE A 176 -27.52 1.70 -8.76
CA PHE A 176 -27.10 1.91 -10.14
C PHE A 176 -27.24 0.62 -10.96
N ASN A 177 -27.59 0.76 -12.22
CA ASN A 177 -27.52 -0.35 -13.19
C ASN A 177 -27.26 0.16 -14.62
N ALA A 178 -26.72 -0.71 -15.47
CA ALA A 178 -26.33 -0.38 -16.83
C ALA A 178 -27.52 0.00 -17.76
N THR A 179 -28.75 -0.32 -17.39
CA THR A 179 -29.94 -0.05 -18.22
C THR A 179 -30.61 1.28 -17.87
N ASN A 180 -30.79 1.55 -16.60
CA ASN A 180 -31.57 2.69 -16.10
C ASN A 180 -30.72 3.78 -15.45
N GLY A 181 -29.42 3.56 -15.29
CA GLY A 181 -28.51 4.49 -14.60
C GLY A 181 -28.73 4.52 -13.09
N LEU A 182 -28.77 5.72 -12.53
CA LEU A 182 -29.05 5.97 -11.10
C LEU A 182 -30.54 5.78 -10.82
N ASN A 183 -30.88 4.97 -9.80
CA ASN A 183 -32.19 4.94 -9.17
C ASN A 183 -32.11 5.58 -7.78
N ILE A 184 -32.96 6.58 -7.54
CA ILE A 184 -33.20 7.19 -6.24
C ILE A 184 -34.53 6.62 -5.75
N HIS A 185 -34.50 5.80 -4.70
CA HIS A 185 -35.70 5.23 -4.09
C HIS A 185 -35.94 5.88 -2.75
N THR A 186 -37.09 6.56 -2.59
CA THR A 186 -37.52 7.20 -1.35
C THR A 186 -38.74 6.48 -0.76
N THR A 187 -38.68 6.12 0.52
CA THR A 187 -39.72 5.33 1.20
C THR A 187 -40.75 6.16 1.95
N LYS A 188 -40.40 7.41 2.28
CA LYS A 188 -41.23 8.35 3.03
C LYS A 188 -41.03 9.77 2.54
N LYS A 189 -42.06 10.60 2.73
CA LYS A 189 -41.95 12.06 2.55
C LYS A 189 -41.27 12.65 3.77
N CYS A 190 -40.24 13.49 3.53
CA CYS A 190 -39.55 14.26 4.55
C CYS A 190 -40.20 15.65 4.71
N ASP A 191 -39.80 16.38 5.76
CA ASP A 191 -40.31 17.73 6.03
C ASP A 191 -39.80 18.72 4.99
N ASN A 192 -38.58 18.49 4.48
CA ASN A 192 -37.94 19.37 3.49
C ASN A 192 -37.41 18.57 2.30
N SER A 193 -37.38 19.19 1.10
CA SER A 193 -36.80 18.57 -0.09
C SER A 193 -35.30 18.25 0.09
N TRP A 194 -34.57 19.07 0.81
CA TRP A 194 -33.13 18.90 1.08
C TRP A 194 -32.79 17.84 2.13
N ASP A 195 -33.75 17.26 2.80
CA ASP A 195 -33.52 16.11 3.70
C ASP A 195 -32.99 14.89 2.91
N VAL A 196 -33.48 14.70 1.68
CA VAL A 196 -32.89 13.77 0.71
C VAL A 196 -32.11 14.54 -0.33
N GLN A 197 -30.78 14.60 -0.20
CA GLN A 197 -29.93 15.30 -1.14
C GLN A 197 -28.57 14.60 -1.35
N PHE A 198 -28.01 14.80 -2.53
CA PHE A 198 -26.69 14.27 -2.89
C PHE A 198 -26.06 15.07 -4.03
N LEU A 199 -24.72 15.02 -4.10
CA LEU A 199 -23.98 15.61 -5.21
C LEU A 199 -23.99 14.66 -6.41
N ALA A 200 -24.80 14.94 -7.41
CA ALA A 200 -24.86 14.14 -8.65
C ALA A 200 -23.57 14.29 -9.46
N MET A 201 -22.98 15.49 -9.48
CA MET A 201 -21.69 15.79 -10.11
C MET A 201 -20.92 16.79 -9.25
N THR A 202 -19.59 16.72 -9.30
CA THR A 202 -18.65 17.65 -8.65
C THR A 202 -17.70 18.25 -9.68
N ASP A 203 -17.01 19.32 -9.31
CA ASP A 203 -15.92 19.92 -10.09
C ASP A 203 -16.34 20.35 -11.51
N ILE A 204 -17.57 20.85 -11.65
CA ILE A 204 -18.07 21.41 -12.92
C ILE A 204 -17.36 22.76 -13.14
N PRO A 205 -16.58 22.94 -14.23
CA PRO A 205 -15.82 24.16 -14.48
C PRO A 205 -16.75 25.28 -14.97
N THR A 206 -17.40 25.94 -14.04
CA THR A 206 -18.26 27.11 -14.30
C THR A 206 -17.49 28.40 -14.16
N THR A 207 -17.98 29.48 -14.81
CA THR A 207 -17.51 30.85 -14.64
C THR A 207 -18.64 31.70 -14.06
N THR A 208 -18.36 32.40 -12.99
CA THR A 208 -19.34 33.26 -12.28
C THR A 208 -20.08 34.21 -13.24
N GLY A 209 -21.40 34.20 -13.19
CA GLY A 209 -22.26 35.02 -14.00
C GLY A 209 -22.60 34.49 -15.39
N LYS A 210 -21.89 33.48 -15.90
CA LYS A 210 -22.24 32.82 -17.17
C LYS A 210 -23.41 31.83 -17.01
N THR A 211 -24.17 31.67 -18.10
CA THR A 211 -25.32 30.76 -18.15
C THR A 211 -24.92 29.45 -18.83
N TYR A 212 -25.32 28.33 -18.21
CA TYR A 212 -25.08 26.99 -18.69
C TYR A 212 -26.40 26.27 -18.92
N LYS A 213 -26.47 25.46 -19.99
CA LYS A 213 -27.60 24.59 -20.28
C LYS A 213 -27.33 23.21 -19.72
N MET A 214 -28.18 22.78 -18.81
CA MET A 214 -28.17 21.38 -18.35
C MET A 214 -29.19 20.56 -19.15
N THR A 215 -28.79 19.37 -19.58
CA THR A 215 -29.71 18.34 -20.09
C THR A 215 -29.64 17.12 -19.21
N MET A 216 -30.79 16.53 -18.89
CA MET A 216 -30.90 15.34 -18.04
C MET A 216 -31.94 14.39 -18.63
N THR A 217 -31.58 13.09 -18.76
CA THR A 217 -32.54 12.06 -19.13
C THR A 217 -33.08 11.39 -17.86
N VAL A 218 -34.35 11.64 -17.58
CA VAL A 218 -35.00 11.31 -16.30
C VAL A 218 -36.40 10.76 -16.47
N LYS A 219 -36.84 9.90 -15.54
CA LYS A 219 -38.24 9.50 -15.31
C LYS A 219 -38.49 9.19 -13.83
N GLY A 220 -39.74 9.11 -13.44
CA GLY A 220 -40.14 8.65 -12.09
C GLY A 220 -41.18 7.54 -12.13
N SER A 221 -41.45 6.90 -10.99
CA SER A 221 -42.59 5.99 -10.80
C SER A 221 -43.93 6.71 -10.88
N LYS A 222 -43.93 8.01 -10.70
CA LYS A 222 -45.03 8.98 -10.93
C LYS A 222 -44.45 10.31 -11.33
N ALA A 223 -45.24 11.22 -11.86
CA ALA A 223 -44.80 12.59 -12.14
C ALA A 223 -44.37 13.32 -10.85
N GLY A 224 -43.34 14.15 -10.96
CA GLY A 224 -42.78 14.86 -9.82
C GLY A 224 -41.78 15.94 -10.22
N THR A 225 -41.13 16.48 -9.21
CA THR A 225 -40.10 17.53 -9.34
C THR A 225 -38.86 17.10 -8.58
N LEU A 226 -37.69 17.27 -9.20
CA LEU A 226 -36.38 17.29 -8.54
C LEU A 226 -36.02 18.75 -8.28
N HIS A 227 -35.72 19.08 -7.04
CA HIS A 227 -35.07 20.33 -6.72
C HIS A 227 -33.59 20.22 -6.97
N SER A 228 -32.97 21.24 -7.47
CA SER A 228 -31.57 21.19 -7.86
C SER A 228 -30.77 22.40 -7.42
N LYS A 229 -29.46 22.28 -7.40
CA LYS A 229 -28.54 23.38 -7.14
C LYS A 229 -27.29 23.21 -8.00
N LEU A 230 -26.96 24.23 -8.79
CA LEU A 230 -25.64 24.41 -9.38
C LEU A 230 -24.90 25.51 -8.60
N GLY A 231 -23.78 25.15 -7.95
CA GLY A 231 -23.00 26.09 -7.12
C GLY A 231 -22.04 25.42 -6.17
N ASP A 232 -21.77 26.12 -5.06
CA ASP A 232 -21.03 25.57 -3.91
C ASP A 232 -21.94 25.42 -2.68
N TRP A 233 -21.39 25.16 -1.51
CA TRP A 233 -22.19 25.01 -0.29
C TRP A 233 -22.90 26.33 0.15
N SER A 234 -22.36 27.48 -0.22
CA SER A 234 -22.86 28.81 0.19
C SER A 234 -23.68 29.47 -0.90
N ASN A 235 -23.30 29.33 -2.17
CA ASN A 235 -23.87 30.05 -3.30
C ASN A 235 -24.36 29.07 -4.37
N GLY A 236 -25.42 29.45 -5.11
CA GLY A 236 -25.90 28.62 -6.20
C GLY A 236 -27.12 29.17 -6.90
N ASP A 237 -27.48 28.54 -8.01
CA ASP A 237 -28.73 28.69 -8.73
C ASP A 237 -29.59 27.44 -8.52
N TYR A 238 -30.91 27.61 -8.32
CA TYR A 238 -31.80 26.59 -7.77
C TYR A 238 -33.03 26.29 -8.65
N PRO A 239 -32.90 26.03 -9.95
CA PRO A 239 -34.03 25.66 -10.79
C PRO A 239 -34.62 24.30 -10.40
N ASP A 240 -35.93 24.15 -10.58
CA ASP A 240 -36.65 22.90 -10.44
C ASP A 240 -36.67 22.15 -11.76
N ILE A 241 -36.65 20.81 -11.68
CA ILE A 241 -36.62 19.87 -12.80
C ILE A 241 -37.87 18.99 -12.73
N ALA A 242 -38.86 19.27 -13.58
CA ALA A 242 -40.07 18.44 -13.66
C ALA A 242 -39.81 17.17 -14.48
N PHE A 243 -40.33 16.01 -14.01
CA PHE A 243 -40.27 14.73 -14.70
C PHE A 243 -41.61 14.00 -14.70
N THR A 244 -41.75 13.02 -15.60
CA THR A 244 -42.95 12.20 -15.77
C THR A 244 -42.63 10.71 -15.58
N THR A 245 -43.59 9.84 -15.85
CA THR A 245 -43.38 8.38 -15.81
C THR A 245 -42.62 7.83 -17.03
N GLU A 246 -42.54 8.63 -18.08
CA GLU A 246 -41.83 8.25 -19.30
C GLU A 246 -40.43 8.85 -19.33
N TRP A 247 -39.47 8.15 -19.96
CA TRP A 247 -38.15 8.67 -20.18
C TRP A 247 -38.22 9.95 -21.03
N LYS A 248 -37.69 11.03 -20.50
CA LYS A 248 -37.61 12.33 -21.17
C LYS A 248 -36.28 12.99 -20.90
N THR A 249 -35.70 13.59 -21.95
CA THR A 249 -34.61 14.52 -21.79
C THR A 249 -35.20 15.91 -21.49
N VAL A 250 -34.88 16.41 -20.33
CA VAL A 250 -35.27 17.78 -19.89
C VAL A 250 -34.10 18.73 -20.06
N GLU A 251 -34.38 19.97 -20.36
CA GLU A 251 -33.40 21.04 -20.48
C GLU A 251 -33.71 22.14 -19.45
N VAL A 252 -32.68 22.58 -18.72
CA VAL A 252 -32.77 23.62 -17.71
C VAL A 252 -31.55 24.53 -17.81
N SER A 253 -31.76 25.84 -17.71
CA SER A 253 -30.68 26.82 -17.69
C SER A 253 -30.29 27.19 -16.26
N TYR A 254 -28.98 27.27 -16.00
CA TYR A 254 -28.40 27.68 -14.72
C TYR A 254 -27.46 28.85 -14.91
N LYS A 255 -27.56 29.86 -14.04
CA LYS A 255 -26.57 30.92 -13.96
C LYS A 255 -25.55 30.63 -12.88
N ALA A 256 -24.30 30.40 -13.25
CA ALA A 256 -23.27 30.07 -12.28
C ALA A 256 -23.03 31.21 -11.28
N ALA A 257 -23.03 30.84 -10.00
CA ALA A 257 -22.75 31.75 -8.89
C ALA A 257 -21.27 31.74 -8.47
N VAL A 258 -20.51 30.72 -8.93
CA VAL A 258 -19.09 30.46 -8.55
C VAL A 258 -18.29 29.94 -9.73
N GLU A 259 -16.93 29.97 -9.63
CA GLU A 259 -16.01 29.54 -10.69
C GLU A 259 -15.96 28.02 -10.86
N SER A 260 -16.18 27.25 -9.81
CA SER A 260 -16.28 25.79 -9.86
C SER A 260 -17.50 25.35 -9.07
N SER A 261 -18.37 24.59 -9.69
CA SER A 261 -19.65 24.19 -9.12
C SER A 261 -19.74 22.68 -8.90
N PHE A 262 -20.53 22.28 -7.91
CA PHE A 262 -21.17 20.97 -7.92
C PHE A 262 -22.61 21.08 -8.44
N PHE A 263 -23.15 19.92 -8.83
CA PHE A 263 -24.57 19.79 -9.12
C PHE A 263 -25.22 18.87 -8.09
N MET A 264 -26.11 19.46 -7.27
CA MET A 264 -26.85 18.75 -6.21
C MET A 264 -28.27 18.52 -6.65
N LEU A 265 -28.81 17.36 -6.31
CA LEU A 265 -30.23 17.01 -6.47
C LEU A 265 -30.85 16.79 -5.10
N GLN A 266 -32.12 17.22 -4.96
CA GLN A 266 -32.91 17.13 -3.75
C GLN A 266 -34.32 16.61 -4.07
N CYS A 267 -34.84 15.68 -3.29
CA CYS A 267 -36.15 15.05 -3.52
C CYS A 267 -36.81 14.50 -2.25
N GLY A 268 -36.56 15.10 -1.08
CA GLY A 268 -37.15 14.63 0.19
C GLY A 268 -38.68 14.74 0.27
N ASP A 269 -39.29 15.55 -0.59
CA ASP A 269 -40.74 15.68 -0.72
C ASP A 269 -41.40 14.67 -1.69
N PHE A 270 -40.59 13.90 -2.42
CA PHE A 270 -41.05 12.83 -3.32
C PHE A 270 -41.00 11.46 -2.65
N VAL A 271 -41.97 10.61 -2.93
CA VAL A 271 -42.00 9.21 -2.48
C VAL A 271 -42.16 8.29 -3.69
N GLY A 272 -41.22 7.35 -3.85
CA GLY A 272 -41.18 6.41 -4.99
C GLY A 272 -39.79 6.37 -5.63
N ASP A 273 -39.74 6.00 -6.89
CA ASP A 273 -38.50 5.83 -7.65
C ASP A 273 -38.29 6.96 -8.66
N ILE A 274 -37.09 7.48 -8.73
CA ILE A 274 -36.64 8.43 -9.76
C ILE A 274 -35.41 7.80 -10.42
N TYR A 275 -35.41 7.76 -11.75
CA TYR A 275 -34.33 7.20 -12.55
C TYR A 275 -33.67 8.28 -13.41
N ILE A 276 -32.34 8.34 -13.38
CA ILE A 276 -31.55 9.29 -14.15
C ILE A 276 -30.48 8.51 -14.94
N LYS A 277 -30.50 8.61 -16.29
CA LYS A 277 -29.48 7.98 -17.14
C LYS A 277 -28.21 8.81 -17.23
N ASN A 278 -28.37 10.08 -17.54
CA ASN A 278 -27.24 10.97 -17.77
C ASN A 278 -27.58 12.42 -17.42
N ILE A 279 -26.53 13.20 -17.18
CA ILE A 279 -26.57 14.63 -17.00
C ILE A 279 -25.43 15.23 -17.83
N LYS A 280 -25.72 16.33 -18.54
CA LYS A 280 -24.74 17.07 -19.35
C LYS A 280 -24.93 18.56 -19.11
N PHE A 281 -23.83 19.29 -18.94
CA PHE A 281 -23.78 20.74 -18.92
C PHE A 281 -23.06 21.26 -20.16
N GLU A 282 -23.68 22.22 -20.84
CA GLU A 282 -23.15 22.92 -22.01
C GLU A 282 -23.11 24.43 -21.73
N GLY A 283 -22.06 25.08 -22.20
CA GLY A 283 -21.88 26.51 -22.08
C GLY A 283 -21.07 27.06 -23.25
N TYR A 284 -21.27 28.35 -23.53
CA TYR A 284 -20.44 29.05 -24.50
C TYR A 284 -19.08 29.34 -23.88
N GLN A 285 -18.04 28.82 -24.52
CA GLN A 285 -16.64 29.05 -24.16
C GLN A 285 -15.90 29.58 -25.38
N GLY A 286 -14.81 30.31 -25.16
CA GLY A 286 -13.89 30.65 -26.24
C GLY A 286 -13.43 29.36 -26.94
N ALA A 287 -13.19 29.43 -28.24
CA ALA A 287 -12.64 28.30 -28.99
C ALA A 287 -11.36 27.79 -28.33
N THR A 288 -11.18 26.48 -28.30
CA THR A 288 -9.97 25.84 -27.78
C THR A 288 -9.28 25.05 -28.87
N VAL A 289 -7.97 24.89 -28.74
CA VAL A 289 -7.16 24.03 -29.60
C VAL A 289 -6.44 22.99 -28.75
N PRO A 290 -6.37 21.73 -29.22
CA PRO A 290 -5.64 20.68 -28.52
C PRO A 290 -4.18 21.10 -28.31
N GLN A 291 -3.64 20.75 -27.13
CA GLN A 291 -2.20 20.84 -26.93
C GLN A 291 -1.48 19.86 -27.84
N THR A 292 -0.38 20.28 -28.45
CA THR A 292 0.52 19.38 -29.17
C THR A 292 1.15 18.35 -28.22
N GLN A 293 1.70 17.28 -28.75
CA GLN A 293 2.41 16.28 -27.96
C GLN A 293 3.58 16.92 -27.15
N GLN A 294 4.31 17.84 -27.77
CA GLN A 294 5.42 18.55 -27.10
C GLN A 294 4.89 19.43 -25.94
N GLU A 295 3.81 20.15 -26.15
CA GLU A 295 3.21 20.98 -25.09
C GLU A 295 2.71 20.13 -23.91
N ARG A 296 2.08 18.99 -24.16
CA ARG A 296 1.66 18.04 -23.11
C ARG A 296 2.85 17.51 -22.34
N HIS A 297 3.91 17.11 -23.06
CA HIS A 297 5.16 16.68 -22.48
C HIS A 297 5.74 17.75 -21.55
N ASP A 298 5.93 18.98 -22.05
CA ASP A 298 6.53 20.07 -21.29
C ASP A 298 5.69 20.46 -20.06
N THR A 299 4.37 20.41 -20.19
CA THR A 299 3.43 20.62 -19.08
C THR A 299 3.60 19.58 -17.99
N LEU A 300 3.77 18.31 -18.35
CA LEU A 300 4.00 17.24 -17.36
C LEU A 300 5.40 17.30 -16.76
N VAL A 301 6.40 17.68 -17.53
CA VAL A 301 7.74 17.98 -16.98
C VAL A 301 7.65 19.07 -15.92
N TYR A 302 6.91 20.15 -16.17
CA TYR A 302 6.66 21.20 -15.17
C TYR A 302 5.95 20.66 -13.92
N ALA A 303 4.91 19.84 -14.07
CA ALA A 303 4.19 19.26 -12.95
C ALA A 303 5.10 18.34 -12.10
N MET A 304 5.90 17.50 -12.75
CA MET A 304 6.85 16.60 -12.12
C MET A 304 8.00 17.37 -11.44
N ASP A 305 8.51 18.45 -12.05
CA ASP A 305 9.53 19.32 -11.47
C ASP A 305 9.02 19.97 -10.19
N LYS A 306 7.82 20.56 -10.22
CA LYS A 306 7.20 21.18 -9.05
C LYS A 306 7.00 20.18 -7.91
N TRP A 307 6.54 18.96 -8.23
CA TRP A 307 6.32 17.88 -7.27
C TRP A 307 7.62 17.40 -6.64
N ILE A 308 8.59 16.96 -7.46
CA ILE A 308 9.86 16.39 -6.97
C ILE A 308 10.66 17.44 -6.21
N LYS A 309 10.71 18.68 -6.72
CA LYS A 309 11.36 19.79 -6.01
C LYS A 309 10.77 20.01 -4.63
N GLY A 310 9.44 20.15 -4.53
CA GLY A 310 8.78 20.39 -3.25
C GLY A 310 8.98 19.26 -2.25
N MET A 311 8.95 18.00 -2.70
CA MET A 311 9.20 16.82 -1.87
C MET A 311 10.66 16.78 -1.36
N MET A 312 11.64 17.01 -2.24
CA MET A 312 13.05 17.01 -1.86
C MET A 312 13.39 18.15 -0.89
N GLU A 313 12.85 19.35 -1.12
CA GLU A 313 12.99 20.48 -0.20
C GLU A 313 12.35 20.20 1.17
N ALA A 314 11.18 19.56 1.19
CA ALA A 314 10.51 19.17 2.43
C ALA A 314 11.31 18.14 3.24
N CYS A 315 12.07 17.27 2.57
CA CYS A 315 12.94 16.28 3.20
C CYS A 315 14.27 16.87 3.70
N ASP A 316 14.64 18.07 3.30
CA ASP A 316 15.83 18.82 3.77
C ASP A 316 17.13 17.99 3.71
N GLY A 317 17.32 17.24 2.60
CA GLY A 317 18.48 16.38 2.39
C GLY A 317 18.59 15.15 3.32
N LYS A 318 17.62 14.92 4.18
CA LYS A 318 17.62 13.83 5.18
C LYS A 318 17.20 12.48 4.60
N VAL A 319 16.41 12.47 3.51
CA VAL A 319 15.98 11.25 2.82
C VAL A 319 16.94 10.96 1.68
N LYS A 320 17.74 9.90 1.85
CA LYS A 320 18.85 9.58 0.95
C LYS A 320 18.60 8.39 0.02
N ALA A 321 17.43 7.81 0.06
CA ALA A 321 17.03 6.73 -0.84
C ALA A 321 15.53 6.83 -1.16
N TRP A 322 15.16 6.55 -2.40
CA TRP A 322 13.81 6.70 -2.92
C TRP A 322 13.44 5.59 -3.88
N ASP A 323 12.19 5.15 -3.82
CA ASP A 323 11.53 4.58 -4.98
C ASP A 323 11.31 5.70 -6.00
N LEU A 324 12.22 5.78 -6.98
CA LEU A 324 12.13 6.75 -8.07
C LEU A 324 10.87 6.53 -8.89
N VAL A 325 10.65 5.26 -9.26
CA VAL A 325 9.46 4.80 -9.95
C VAL A 325 8.95 3.53 -9.28
N ASN A 326 7.65 3.49 -9.04
CA ASN A 326 6.96 2.34 -8.48
C ASN A 326 6.10 1.65 -9.54
N GLU A 327 6.18 0.31 -9.63
CA GLU A 327 5.28 -0.57 -10.39
C GLU A 327 5.22 -0.22 -11.89
N ALA A 328 6.37 -0.07 -12.52
CA ALA A 328 6.43 0.27 -13.93
C ALA A 328 6.06 -0.89 -14.86
N ILE A 329 6.37 -2.15 -14.49
CA ILE A 329 6.26 -3.31 -15.37
C ILE A 329 4.85 -3.89 -15.34
N SER A 330 4.20 -3.99 -16.50
CA SER A 330 2.81 -4.47 -16.60
C SER A 330 2.61 -5.95 -16.20
N GLY A 331 3.62 -6.80 -16.38
CA GLY A 331 3.49 -8.25 -16.25
C GLY A 331 2.94 -8.93 -17.51
N GLY A 332 2.85 -8.23 -18.63
CA GLY A 332 2.39 -8.78 -19.92
C GLY A 332 2.93 -8.02 -21.11
N GLY A 333 2.39 -8.34 -22.30
CA GLY A 333 2.87 -7.76 -23.54
C GLY A 333 4.28 -8.22 -23.94
N ASN A 334 4.88 -7.52 -24.91
CA ASN A 334 6.25 -7.73 -25.37
C ASN A 334 6.78 -6.44 -26.01
N ASP A 335 7.83 -5.87 -25.45
CA ASP A 335 8.50 -4.67 -25.94
C ASP A 335 9.33 -4.84 -27.23
N GLY A 336 9.22 -6.00 -27.88
CA GLY A 336 10.00 -6.38 -29.07
C GLY A 336 11.42 -6.90 -28.74
N GLN A 337 11.84 -6.88 -27.47
CA GLN A 337 13.15 -7.39 -27.02
C GLN A 337 13.02 -8.52 -25.98
N GLY A 338 11.81 -9.04 -25.79
CA GLY A 338 11.52 -10.14 -24.89
C GLY A 338 11.11 -9.72 -23.47
N ASN A 339 11.11 -8.42 -23.16
CA ASN A 339 10.62 -7.94 -21.88
C ASN A 339 9.11 -7.73 -21.93
N TYR A 340 8.46 -7.76 -20.76
CA TYR A 340 7.12 -7.21 -20.60
C TYR A 340 7.09 -5.71 -20.93
N GLU A 341 5.94 -5.25 -21.43
CA GLU A 341 5.69 -3.82 -21.64
C GLU A 341 5.56 -3.10 -20.30
N LEU A 342 5.66 -1.78 -20.30
CA LEU A 342 5.29 -0.95 -19.17
C LEU A 342 3.77 -0.88 -19.03
N GLN A 343 3.28 -0.45 -17.88
CA GLN A 343 1.87 -0.20 -17.65
C GLN A 343 1.41 1.05 -18.43
N HIS A 344 0.24 0.99 -19.06
CA HIS A 344 -0.38 2.09 -19.80
C HIS A 344 -1.88 2.17 -19.51
N SER A 345 -2.52 3.32 -19.76
CA SER A 345 -3.98 3.47 -19.66
C SER A 345 -4.71 2.64 -20.71
N GLU A 346 -4.13 2.53 -21.90
CA GLU A 346 -4.57 1.64 -22.97
C GLU A 346 -3.50 0.59 -23.23
N GLY A 347 -3.88 -0.63 -23.58
CA GLY A 347 -2.95 -1.74 -23.79
C GLY A 347 -2.95 -2.75 -22.65
N TYR A 348 -1.82 -3.43 -22.44
CA TYR A 348 -1.73 -4.43 -21.38
C TYR A 348 -1.64 -3.80 -20.01
N LYS A 349 -2.54 -4.20 -19.11
CA LYS A 349 -2.59 -3.79 -17.70
C LYS A 349 -2.49 -5.02 -16.83
N SER A 350 -1.68 -4.95 -15.79
CA SER A 350 -1.49 -6.07 -14.87
C SER A 350 -2.64 -6.21 -13.85
N GLY A 351 -3.86 -6.28 -14.32
CA GLY A 351 -5.04 -6.50 -13.49
C GLY A 351 -5.99 -5.31 -13.42
N THR A 352 -7.25 -5.63 -13.14
CA THR A 352 -8.34 -4.64 -13.07
C THR A 352 -8.31 -3.77 -11.82
N TRP A 353 -7.57 -4.17 -10.80
CA TRP A 353 -7.44 -3.46 -9.52
C TRP A 353 -6.40 -2.32 -9.54
N ASP A 354 -5.49 -2.33 -10.51
CA ASP A 354 -4.51 -1.24 -10.72
C ASP A 354 -5.09 -0.01 -11.46
N VAL A 355 -6.32 -0.10 -11.94
CA VAL A 355 -7.03 0.99 -12.63
C VAL A 355 -7.95 1.76 -11.68
N GLY A 356 -7.45 2.18 -10.55
CA GLY A 356 -8.18 3.08 -9.65
C GLY A 356 -8.60 4.38 -10.33
N GLY A 357 -9.65 5.01 -9.84
CA GLY A 357 -10.15 6.28 -10.39
C GLY A 357 -9.11 7.41 -10.41
N ASP A 358 -8.04 7.27 -9.62
CA ASP A 358 -6.89 8.17 -9.49
C ASP A 358 -5.66 7.74 -10.31
N ALA A 359 -5.75 6.67 -11.11
CA ALA A 359 -4.62 6.21 -11.93
C ALA A 359 -4.29 7.20 -13.06
N PHE A 360 -3.02 7.60 -13.15
CA PHE A 360 -2.47 8.49 -14.17
C PHE A 360 -1.14 7.95 -14.67
N TYR A 361 -1.07 7.56 -15.92
CA TYR A 361 0.11 6.96 -16.52
C TYR A 361 0.98 8.04 -17.19
N TRP A 362 2.05 8.44 -16.54
CA TRP A 362 3.00 9.46 -17.03
C TRP A 362 3.57 9.11 -18.40
N GLN A 363 3.85 7.82 -18.61
CA GLN A 363 4.42 7.28 -19.84
C GLN A 363 3.51 7.43 -21.06
N ASP A 364 2.19 7.50 -20.89
CA ASP A 364 1.23 7.73 -22.00
C ASP A 364 1.47 9.08 -22.70
N TYR A 365 1.99 10.05 -21.97
CA TYR A 365 2.19 11.42 -22.43
C TYR A 365 3.66 11.78 -22.64
N MET A 366 4.56 11.20 -21.86
CA MET A 366 6.00 11.48 -21.88
C MET A 366 6.80 10.39 -22.61
N GLY A 367 6.20 9.20 -22.82
CA GLY A 367 6.86 8.03 -23.38
C GLY A 367 7.62 7.20 -22.33
N ASP A 368 7.81 5.92 -22.65
CA ASP A 368 8.33 4.88 -21.76
C ASP A 368 9.73 5.14 -21.21
N LEU A 369 10.53 5.85 -21.96
CA LEU A 369 11.90 6.17 -21.55
C LEU A 369 11.96 7.50 -20.80
N GLU A 370 11.29 8.51 -21.33
CA GLU A 370 11.52 9.89 -20.88
C GLU A 370 10.94 10.16 -19.48
N TYR A 371 9.78 9.57 -19.11
CA TYR A 371 9.23 9.84 -17.78
C TYR A 371 10.17 9.38 -16.64
N VAL A 372 10.84 8.22 -16.79
CA VAL A 372 11.82 7.73 -15.80
C VAL A 372 13.09 8.56 -15.82
N ARG A 373 13.57 8.90 -17.02
CA ARG A 373 14.75 9.76 -17.20
C ARG A 373 14.54 11.14 -16.59
N GLN A 374 13.36 11.71 -16.82
CA GLN A 374 13.00 13.01 -16.26
C GLN A 374 12.89 12.96 -14.74
N ALA A 375 12.20 11.96 -14.18
CA ALA A 375 12.13 11.76 -12.74
C ALA A 375 13.52 11.61 -12.11
N CYS A 376 14.42 10.83 -12.75
CA CYS A 376 15.81 10.65 -12.31
C CYS A 376 16.57 11.98 -12.32
N ARG A 377 16.50 12.73 -13.40
CA ARG A 377 17.16 14.05 -13.55
C ARG A 377 16.72 15.03 -12.47
N LEU A 378 15.42 15.09 -12.22
CA LEU A 378 14.85 15.97 -11.19
C LEU A 378 15.21 15.51 -9.77
N ALA A 379 15.18 14.22 -9.50
CA ALA A 379 15.61 13.68 -8.21
C ALA A 379 17.08 13.96 -7.92
N ARG A 380 17.95 13.84 -8.94
CA ARG A 380 19.38 14.22 -8.83
C ARG A 380 19.59 15.72 -8.68
N LYS A 381 18.76 16.53 -9.33
CA LYS A 381 18.86 18.00 -9.28
C LYS A 381 18.51 18.56 -7.92
N TYR A 382 17.49 18.02 -7.26
CA TYR A 382 16.93 18.57 -6.03
C TYR A 382 17.24 17.74 -4.77
N GLY A 383 17.58 16.47 -4.93
CA GLY A 383 17.97 15.60 -3.83
C GLY A 383 19.40 15.83 -3.34
N PRO A 384 19.78 15.18 -2.24
CA PRO A 384 21.17 15.20 -1.77
C PRO A 384 22.10 14.52 -2.79
N GLU A 385 23.38 14.91 -2.80
CA GLU A 385 24.39 14.40 -3.76
C GLU A 385 24.53 12.87 -3.71
N ASP A 386 24.38 12.29 -2.52
CA ASP A 386 24.49 10.85 -2.28
C ASP A 386 23.17 10.07 -2.41
N VAL A 387 22.11 10.69 -2.95
CA VAL A 387 20.79 10.06 -3.09
C VAL A 387 20.86 8.78 -3.92
N LYS A 388 20.18 7.73 -3.45
CA LYS A 388 20.02 6.44 -4.14
C LYS A 388 18.60 6.32 -4.71
N LEU A 389 18.52 5.97 -5.97
CA LEU A 389 17.25 5.89 -6.73
C LEU A 389 16.98 4.45 -7.15
N PHE A 390 15.83 3.94 -6.72
CA PHE A 390 15.40 2.56 -6.95
C PHE A 390 14.22 2.51 -7.93
N ILE A 391 14.13 1.44 -8.68
CA ILE A 391 12.89 1.03 -9.35
C ILE A 391 12.29 -0.08 -8.50
N ASN A 392 11.08 0.13 -8.01
CA ASN A 392 10.38 -0.79 -7.12
C ASN A 392 9.22 -1.46 -7.84
N ASP A 393 9.04 -2.77 -7.68
CA ASP A 393 7.93 -3.46 -8.33
C ASP A 393 7.50 -4.71 -7.52
N TYR A 394 6.28 -5.18 -7.76
CA TYR A 394 5.69 -6.34 -7.11
C TYR A 394 5.75 -7.59 -8.01
N ASN A 395 5.54 -8.76 -7.40
CA ASN A 395 5.53 -10.05 -8.10
C ASN A 395 6.81 -10.36 -8.88
N LEU A 396 7.95 -9.82 -8.47
CA LEU A 396 9.25 -10.12 -9.10
C LEU A 396 9.70 -11.56 -8.82
N GLU A 397 9.22 -12.13 -7.70
CA GLU A 397 9.41 -13.51 -7.26
C GLU A 397 8.45 -14.50 -7.91
N SER A 398 7.63 -14.07 -8.85
CA SER A 398 6.55 -14.89 -9.40
C SER A 398 7.06 -16.11 -10.16
N ASP A 399 6.41 -17.25 -9.90
CA ASP A 399 6.71 -18.52 -10.55
C ASP A 399 5.81 -18.84 -11.75
N TRP A 400 4.62 -18.19 -11.85
CA TRP A 400 3.70 -18.37 -12.99
C TRP A 400 4.24 -17.84 -14.30
N ASP A 401 5.20 -16.91 -14.27
CA ASP A 401 5.88 -16.35 -15.44
C ASP A 401 7.37 -16.71 -15.52
N ASN A 402 7.83 -17.62 -14.68
CA ASN A 402 9.21 -18.04 -14.58
C ASN A 402 10.19 -16.86 -14.37
N ASN A 403 9.84 -15.98 -13.44
CA ASN A 403 10.59 -14.76 -13.12
C ASN A 403 10.79 -13.83 -14.33
N LYS A 404 9.88 -13.84 -15.31
CA LYS A 404 9.99 -12.96 -16.47
C LYS A 404 9.86 -11.49 -16.06
N LYS A 405 9.06 -11.17 -15.03
CA LYS A 405 8.86 -9.79 -14.58
C LYS A 405 10.15 -9.17 -14.05
N VAL A 406 10.92 -9.84 -13.20
CA VAL A 406 12.22 -9.32 -12.72
C VAL A 406 13.24 -9.19 -13.83
N LYS A 407 13.28 -10.15 -14.77
CA LYS A 407 14.15 -10.09 -15.96
C LYS A 407 13.81 -8.88 -16.84
N SER A 408 12.51 -8.61 -17.02
CA SER A 408 12.02 -7.45 -17.75
C SER A 408 12.39 -6.13 -17.07
N LEU A 409 12.28 -6.06 -15.74
CA LEU A 409 12.68 -4.88 -14.97
C LEU A 409 14.16 -4.56 -15.18
N VAL A 410 15.04 -5.56 -15.10
CA VAL A 410 16.48 -5.39 -15.39
C VAL A 410 16.70 -4.96 -16.85
N GLY A 411 15.93 -5.49 -17.80
CA GLY A 411 15.95 -5.09 -19.20
C GLY A 411 15.57 -3.61 -19.39
N TRP A 412 14.50 -3.16 -18.73
CA TRP A 412 14.06 -1.76 -18.78
C TRP A 412 15.05 -0.80 -18.10
N ILE A 413 15.68 -1.18 -16.99
CA ILE A 413 16.74 -0.37 -16.36
C ILE A 413 17.86 -0.10 -17.36
N LYS A 414 18.31 -1.12 -18.10
CA LYS A 414 19.34 -0.94 -19.16
C LYS A 414 18.87 0.01 -20.25
N LYS A 415 17.58 -0.03 -20.66
CA LYS A 415 17.03 0.91 -21.64
C LYS A 415 16.99 2.34 -21.12
N TRP A 416 16.57 2.56 -19.88
CA TRP A 416 16.55 3.89 -19.28
C TRP A 416 17.96 4.48 -19.17
N GLU A 417 18.96 3.67 -18.82
CA GLU A 417 20.35 4.09 -18.68
C GLU A 417 21.11 4.18 -20.03
N ALA A 418 20.51 3.75 -21.14
CA ALA A 418 21.17 3.77 -22.45
C ALA A 418 21.49 5.19 -22.99
N ASP A 419 20.93 6.24 -22.36
CA ASP A 419 21.27 7.63 -22.65
C ASP A 419 22.64 8.05 -22.10
N GLY A 420 23.29 7.21 -21.26
CA GLY A 420 24.60 7.47 -20.65
C GLY A 420 24.56 8.52 -19.52
N VAL A 421 23.40 9.08 -19.20
CA VAL A 421 23.22 10.13 -18.16
C VAL A 421 22.33 9.64 -17.02
N THR A 422 21.24 8.94 -17.33
CA THR A 422 20.34 8.36 -16.34
C THR A 422 21.06 7.26 -15.56
N LYS A 423 20.99 7.33 -14.24
CA LYS A 423 21.58 6.32 -13.36
C LYS A 423 20.57 5.84 -12.33
N ILE A 424 20.20 4.58 -12.41
CA ILE A 424 19.41 3.86 -11.43
C ILE A 424 20.35 3.13 -10.48
N ASP A 425 20.25 3.39 -9.17
CA ASP A 425 21.16 2.80 -8.20
C ASP A 425 20.72 1.41 -7.74
N GLY A 426 19.42 1.15 -7.69
CA GLY A 426 18.93 -0.08 -7.09
C GLY A 426 17.62 -0.62 -7.67
N ILE A 427 17.29 -1.81 -7.24
CA ILE A 427 16.04 -2.51 -7.52
C ILE A 427 15.37 -2.84 -6.19
N GLY A 428 14.10 -2.44 -6.06
CA GLY A 428 13.21 -2.84 -4.97
C GLY A 428 12.29 -3.98 -5.42
N THR A 429 12.10 -4.97 -4.55
CA THR A 429 11.06 -5.99 -4.68
C THR A 429 10.10 -5.87 -3.52
N GLN A 430 8.80 -5.68 -3.80
CA GLN A 430 7.80 -5.50 -2.73
C GLN A 430 7.66 -6.74 -1.86
N MET A 431 7.63 -7.92 -2.45
CA MET A 431 7.48 -9.21 -1.75
C MET A 431 6.24 -9.27 -0.83
N HIS A 432 5.08 -8.89 -1.36
CA HIS A 432 3.79 -9.17 -0.73
C HIS A 432 3.42 -10.64 -0.97
N ILE A 433 3.87 -11.52 -0.10
CA ILE A 433 3.87 -12.97 -0.32
C ILE A 433 2.89 -13.71 0.60
N SER A 434 2.78 -15.02 0.39
CA SER A 434 2.08 -15.94 1.30
C SER A 434 2.94 -17.16 1.58
N CYS A 435 2.90 -17.64 2.83
CA CYS A 435 3.34 -18.96 3.19
C CYS A 435 2.23 -19.97 2.85
N PHE A 436 2.58 -21.15 2.37
CA PHE A 436 1.62 -22.17 1.96
C PHE A 436 1.71 -23.40 2.84
N GLU A 437 0.55 -24.01 3.16
CA GLU A 437 0.51 -25.31 3.83
C GLU A 437 1.14 -26.38 2.95
N ASN A 438 0.86 -26.35 1.64
CA ASN A 438 1.41 -27.30 0.67
C ASN A 438 2.89 -27.01 0.42
N ASP A 439 3.74 -27.99 0.72
CA ASP A 439 5.19 -27.87 0.62
C ASP A 439 5.70 -27.80 -0.82
N ASP A 440 5.02 -28.41 -1.80
CA ASP A 440 5.42 -28.32 -3.21
C ASP A 440 5.23 -26.91 -3.75
N ILE A 441 4.10 -26.25 -3.40
CA ILE A 441 3.85 -24.85 -3.73
C ILE A 441 4.89 -23.95 -3.04
N LEU A 442 5.12 -24.14 -1.75
CA LEU A 442 6.10 -23.35 -0.99
C LEU A 442 7.53 -23.52 -1.53
N ASN A 443 7.91 -24.73 -1.92
CA ASN A 443 9.23 -25.00 -2.52
C ASN A 443 9.36 -24.36 -3.90
N SER A 444 8.31 -24.38 -4.73
CA SER A 444 8.29 -23.63 -6.00
C SER A 444 8.53 -22.14 -5.78
N ILE A 445 7.81 -21.52 -4.83
CA ILE A 445 7.98 -20.10 -4.48
C ILE A 445 9.40 -19.83 -3.99
N LYS A 446 9.94 -20.65 -3.11
CA LYS A 446 11.34 -20.52 -2.65
C LYS A 446 12.33 -20.55 -3.80
N GLN A 447 12.16 -21.47 -4.76
CA GLN A 447 13.03 -21.53 -5.94
C GLN A 447 12.97 -20.24 -6.76
N HIS A 448 11.78 -19.64 -6.92
CA HIS A 448 11.63 -18.43 -7.71
C HIS A 448 12.10 -17.17 -6.95
N ILE A 449 12.00 -17.15 -5.62
CA ILE A 449 12.67 -16.12 -4.78
C ILE A 449 14.19 -16.22 -4.94
N THR A 450 14.76 -17.44 -4.92
CA THR A 450 16.19 -17.65 -5.19
C THR A 450 16.58 -17.08 -6.55
N THR A 451 15.86 -17.47 -7.61
CA THR A 451 16.12 -16.98 -8.98
C THR A 451 15.97 -15.45 -9.08
N MET A 452 14.98 -14.87 -8.41
CA MET A 452 14.81 -13.41 -8.36
C MET A 452 16.05 -12.74 -7.77
N PHE A 453 16.52 -13.19 -6.60
CA PHE A 453 17.71 -12.63 -5.97
C PHE A 453 18.96 -12.81 -6.83
N GLU A 454 19.14 -13.94 -7.49
CA GLU A 454 20.24 -14.16 -8.43
C GLU A 454 20.21 -13.19 -9.61
N VAL A 455 19.03 -12.95 -10.22
CA VAL A 455 18.85 -11.98 -11.31
C VAL A 455 19.15 -10.55 -10.82
N MET A 456 18.67 -10.20 -9.63
CA MET A 456 18.91 -8.88 -9.04
C MET A 456 20.39 -8.68 -8.71
N ALA A 457 21.06 -9.66 -8.11
CA ALA A 457 22.50 -9.63 -7.82
C ALA A 457 23.34 -9.49 -9.10
N ALA A 458 23.02 -10.28 -10.14
CA ALA A 458 23.68 -10.24 -11.44
C ALA A 458 23.54 -8.90 -12.17
N SER A 459 22.54 -8.09 -11.82
CA SER A 459 22.38 -6.74 -12.38
C SER A 459 23.45 -5.75 -11.95
N GLY A 460 24.18 -6.02 -10.86
CA GLY A 460 25.15 -5.12 -10.23
C GLY A 460 24.50 -3.94 -9.47
N LYS A 461 23.17 -3.90 -9.36
CA LYS A 461 22.42 -2.85 -8.67
C LYS A 461 22.33 -3.13 -7.16
N LEU A 462 22.07 -2.09 -6.37
CA LEU A 462 21.67 -2.25 -4.99
C LEU A 462 20.35 -3.02 -4.94
N VAL A 463 20.18 -3.89 -3.96
CA VAL A 463 19.01 -4.76 -3.82
C VAL A 463 18.30 -4.47 -2.50
N ARG A 464 17.01 -4.20 -2.60
CA ARG A 464 16.12 -3.96 -1.46
C ARG A 464 14.89 -4.86 -1.53
N VAL A 465 14.56 -5.52 -0.43
CA VAL A 465 13.19 -6.01 -0.19
C VAL A 465 12.43 -4.85 0.45
N SER A 466 11.49 -4.27 -0.27
CA SER A 466 10.95 -2.93 0.04
C SER A 466 9.69 -2.94 0.91
N GLU A 467 8.84 -3.99 0.80
CA GLU A 467 7.49 -3.97 1.36
C GLU A 467 7.06 -5.36 1.86
N MET A 468 8.00 -6.16 2.39
CA MET A 468 7.73 -7.54 2.75
C MET A 468 6.59 -7.66 3.77
N ASP A 469 5.57 -8.40 3.42
CA ASP A 469 4.55 -8.92 4.32
C ASP A 469 4.13 -10.32 3.90
N MET A 470 3.59 -11.10 4.84
CA MET A 470 3.33 -12.51 4.60
C MET A 470 1.95 -12.92 5.12
N GLY A 471 1.08 -13.42 4.22
CA GLY A 471 -0.13 -14.14 4.59
C GLY A 471 0.09 -15.64 4.73
N TYR A 472 -0.98 -16.40 4.94
CA TYR A 472 -0.94 -17.86 4.99
C TYR A 472 -2.09 -18.47 4.20
N VAL A 473 -1.79 -19.41 3.30
CA VAL A 473 -2.78 -20.10 2.47
C VAL A 473 -2.78 -21.60 2.81
N ARG A 474 -3.96 -22.09 3.22
CA ARG A 474 -4.18 -23.51 3.58
C ARG A 474 -4.65 -24.31 2.37
N GLY A 475 -4.29 -25.59 2.34
CA GLY A 475 -4.66 -26.53 1.28
C GLY A 475 -3.78 -26.47 0.04
N ASN A 476 -4.29 -27.04 -1.05
CA ASN A 476 -3.53 -27.25 -2.28
C ASN A 476 -3.84 -26.23 -3.39
N ASN A 477 -4.57 -25.16 -3.07
CA ASN A 477 -4.91 -24.14 -4.04
C ASN A 477 -3.92 -22.98 -3.96
N ARG A 478 -3.06 -22.85 -4.96
CA ARG A 478 -2.12 -21.74 -5.08
C ARG A 478 -2.79 -20.34 -5.07
N TRP A 479 -4.00 -20.26 -5.60
CA TRP A 479 -4.80 -19.04 -5.68
C TRP A 479 -5.81 -18.93 -4.54
N GLY A 480 -5.60 -19.73 -3.46
CA GLY A 480 -6.43 -19.69 -2.27
C GLY A 480 -6.32 -18.35 -1.56
N SER A 481 -7.39 -17.95 -0.89
CA SER A 481 -7.37 -16.75 -0.05
C SER A 481 -6.51 -16.97 1.19
N SER A 482 -5.79 -15.94 1.59
CA SER A 482 -5.05 -15.94 2.85
C SER A 482 -6.02 -16.03 4.04
N LEU A 483 -5.62 -16.82 5.04
CA LEU A 483 -6.37 -16.95 6.29
C LEU A 483 -6.30 -15.68 7.13
N LYS A 484 -7.31 -15.49 7.97
CA LYS A 484 -7.28 -14.45 9.00
C LYS A 484 -6.46 -14.92 10.20
N THR A 485 -5.91 -13.96 10.95
CA THR A 485 -5.00 -14.24 12.08
C THR A 485 -5.59 -15.21 13.11
N ASP A 486 -6.89 -15.09 13.40
CA ASP A 486 -7.60 -15.94 14.36
C ASP A 486 -7.89 -17.37 13.86
N GLN A 487 -7.67 -17.63 12.59
CA GLN A 487 -7.87 -18.94 11.96
C GLN A 487 -6.58 -19.80 11.94
N LEU A 488 -5.43 -19.20 12.23
CA LEU A 488 -4.15 -19.90 12.19
C LEU A 488 -3.92 -20.75 13.44
N THR A 489 -3.38 -21.94 13.21
CA THR A 489 -2.84 -22.79 14.27
C THR A 489 -1.44 -22.35 14.68
N GLU A 490 -0.98 -22.79 15.84
CA GLU A 490 0.38 -22.56 16.32
C GLU A 490 1.45 -23.08 15.32
N ALA A 491 1.23 -24.26 14.74
CA ALA A 491 2.15 -24.85 13.76
C ALA A 491 2.25 -23.99 12.48
N GLU A 492 1.17 -23.37 12.04
CA GLU A 492 1.17 -22.49 10.88
C GLU A 492 1.93 -21.18 11.17
N HIS A 493 1.79 -20.60 12.37
CA HIS A 493 2.62 -19.48 12.80
C HIS A 493 4.10 -19.81 12.85
N GLN A 494 4.47 -21.04 13.28
CA GLN A 494 5.86 -21.52 13.25
C GLN A 494 6.38 -21.68 11.81
N LYS A 495 5.57 -22.24 10.91
CA LYS A 495 5.91 -22.38 9.48
C LYS A 495 6.16 -21.02 8.81
N MET A 496 5.34 -20.00 9.13
CA MET A 496 5.59 -18.62 8.68
C MET A 496 6.93 -18.08 9.21
N ALA A 497 7.25 -18.32 10.48
CA ALA A 497 8.52 -17.91 11.08
C ALA A 497 9.73 -18.57 10.39
N GLU A 498 9.63 -19.85 10.06
CA GLU A 498 10.66 -20.60 9.31
C GLU A 498 10.82 -20.04 7.88
N PHE A 499 9.72 -19.60 7.26
CA PHE A 499 9.79 -19.02 5.91
C PHE A 499 10.41 -17.62 5.94
N TYR A 500 10.09 -16.76 6.91
CA TYR A 500 10.81 -15.49 7.12
C TYR A 500 12.32 -15.72 7.34
N GLU A 501 12.69 -16.65 8.22
CA GLU A 501 14.09 -17.01 8.45
C GLU A 501 14.79 -17.42 7.15
N TRP A 502 14.13 -18.25 6.34
CA TRP A 502 14.67 -18.71 5.07
C TRP A 502 14.89 -17.56 4.08
N ILE A 503 13.91 -16.65 3.93
CA ILE A 503 14.00 -15.48 3.03
C ILE A 503 15.19 -14.59 3.40
N LEU A 504 15.32 -14.26 4.69
CA LEU A 504 16.42 -13.41 5.15
C LEU A 504 17.78 -14.07 4.90
N LYS A 505 17.91 -15.35 5.22
CA LYS A 505 19.15 -16.11 4.96
C LYS A 505 19.48 -16.18 3.48
N GLU A 506 18.48 -16.36 2.64
CA GLU A 506 18.64 -16.43 1.18
C GLU A 506 19.08 -15.08 0.61
N TYR A 507 18.50 -13.99 1.09
CA TYR A 507 18.95 -12.63 0.75
C TYR A 507 20.43 -12.42 1.10
N PHE A 508 20.83 -12.71 2.33
CA PHE A 508 22.24 -12.55 2.76
C PHE A 508 23.20 -13.51 2.06
N ARG A 509 22.72 -14.67 1.59
CA ARG A 509 23.52 -15.66 0.87
C ARG A 509 23.79 -15.26 -0.58
N LEU A 510 22.80 -14.69 -1.26
CA LEU A 510 22.83 -14.47 -2.72
C LEU A 510 23.24 -13.06 -3.10
N ILE A 511 22.83 -12.07 -2.34
CA ILE A 511 23.14 -10.68 -2.65
C ILE A 511 24.53 -10.35 -2.09
N PRO A 512 25.49 -9.89 -2.92
CA PRO A 512 26.78 -9.40 -2.45
C PRO A 512 26.63 -8.30 -1.39
N ALA A 513 27.51 -8.27 -0.40
CA ALA A 513 27.40 -7.36 0.74
C ALA A 513 27.34 -5.88 0.32
N GLU A 514 28.06 -5.48 -0.72
CA GLU A 514 28.09 -4.14 -1.28
C GLU A 514 26.79 -3.76 -2.00
N GLN A 515 26.00 -4.73 -2.43
CA GLN A 515 24.69 -4.54 -3.07
C GLN A 515 23.52 -4.60 -2.07
N GLN A 516 23.74 -5.08 -0.84
CA GLN A 516 22.68 -5.22 0.16
C GLN A 516 22.25 -3.86 0.68
N TRP A 517 21.07 -3.37 0.23
CA TRP A 517 20.51 -2.11 0.74
C TRP A 517 19.62 -2.29 1.96
N GLY A 518 18.83 -3.37 2.01
CA GLY A 518 18.02 -3.68 3.18
C GLY A 518 16.78 -4.50 2.94
N ILE A 519 16.08 -4.77 4.04
CA ILE A 519 14.79 -5.45 4.07
C ILE A 519 13.82 -4.60 4.91
N CYS A 520 12.66 -4.26 4.36
CA CYS A 520 11.59 -3.54 5.05
C CYS A 520 10.39 -4.45 5.28
N GLN A 521 9.99 -4.60 6.54
CA GLN A 521 8.72 -5.19 6.91
C GLN A 521 7.62 -4.14 6.72
N TRP A 522 6.68 -4.38 5.78
CA TRP A 522 5.65 -3.41 5.43
C TRP A 522 4.62 -3.20 6.53
N CYS A 523 4.13 -4.30 7.10
CA CYS A 523 3.22 -4.30 8.23
C CYS A 523 3.96 -4.77 9.49
N THR A 524 4.22 -3.88 10.46
CA THR A 524 4.84 -4.28 11.73
C THR A 524 3.92 -5.19 12.54
N ASN A 525 2.64 -4.87 12.58
CA ASN A 525 1.58 -5.61 13.26
C ASN A 525 0.67 -6.34 12.28
N ASP A 526 -0.06 -7.33 12.76
CA ASP A 526 -1.15 -7.93 12.00
C ASP A 526 -2.13 -6.87 11.53
N ALA A 527 -2.73 -7.06 10.37
CA ALA A 527 -3.69 -6.12 9.84
C ALA A 527 -5.03 -6.21 10.59
N PRO A 528 -5.59 -5.11 11.11
CA PRO A 528 -6.94 -5.14 11.66
C PRO A 528 -7.97 -5.48 10.57
N SER A 529 -9.09 -6.06 10.93
CA SER A 529 -10.09 -6.58 9.98
C SER A 529 -10.65 -5.51 9.02
N ASN A 530 -10.65 -4.25 9.43
CA ASN A 530 -11.09 -3.10 8.64
C ASN A 530 -9.95 -2.42 7.87
N SER A 531 -8.74 -2.99 7.84
CA SER A 531 -7.64 -2.47 7.04
C SER A 531 -7.96 -2.57 5.55
N GLY A 532 -7.65 -1.51 4.80
CA GLY A 532 -7.72 -1.52 3.33
C GLY A 532 -6.63 -2.37 2.67
N TRP A 533 -5.60 -2.75 3.43
CA TRP A 533 -4.53 -3.63 2.99
C TRP A 533 -4.54 -4.91 3.82
N ARG A 534 -4.74 -6.07 3.17
CA ARG A 534 -4.70 -7.43 3.75
C ARG A 534 -5.47 -7.56 5.09
N GLY A 535 -6.65 -6.91 5.20
CA GLY A 535 -7.42 -6.80 6.42
C GLY A 535 -7.68 -8.13 7.14
N GLY A 536 -7.31 -8.20 8.41
CA GLY A 536 -7.43 -9.38 9.27
C GLY A 536 -6.34 -10.44 9.08
N GLU A 537 -5.40 -10.27 8.15
CA GLU A 537 -4.36 -11.26 7.86
C GLU A 537 -3.16 -11.18 8.81
N PRO A 538 -2.39 -12.30 8.97
CA PRO A 538 -1.29 -12.43 9.93
C PRO A 538 0.03 -11.79 9.45
N VAL A 539 -0.05 -10.65 8.78
CA VAL A 539 1.05 -10.01 8.04
C VAL A 539 2.16 -9.42 8.89
N GLY A 540 1.91 -9.21 10.17
CA GLY A 540 2.87 -8.58 11.09
C GLY A 540 3.81 -9.57 11.76
N ILE A 541 4.89 -9.03 12.32
CA ILE A 541 5.80 -9.75 13.23
C ILE A 541 5.45 -9.52 14.70
N TRP A 542 4.51 -8.59 14.95
CA TRP A 542 3.75 -8.43 16.19
C TRP A 542 2.27 -8.70 15.94
N ASP A 543 1.54 -9.10 16.96
CA ASP A 543 0.09 -9.24 16.90
C ASP A 543 -0.64 -7.88 17.08
N LEU A 544 -1.97 -7.88 16.98
CA LEU A 544 -2.78 -6.66 17.17
C LEU A 544 -2.69 -6.05 18.58
N SER A 545 -2.21 -6.82 19.56
CA SER A 545 -1.98 -6.37 20.93
C SER A 545 -0.53 -5.94 21.19
N ASN A 546 0.28 -5.85 20.13
CA ASN A 546 1.71 -5.52 20.15
C ASN A 546 2.60 -6.55 20.86
N TYR A 547 2.19 -7.83 20.95
CA TYR A 547 3.05 -8.91 21.40
C TYR A 547 3.82 -9.51 20.24
N ARG A 548 5.07 -9.92 20.49
CA ARG A 548 5.90 -10.64 19.51
C ARG A 548 5.23 -11.94 19.08
N LYS A 549 5.25 -12.21 17.78
CA LYS A 549 4.83 -13.47 17.17
C LYS A 549 6.05 -14.35 16.90
N HIS A 550 5.85 -15.63 16.54
CA HIS A 550 6.95 -16.52 16.10
C HIS A 550 7.73 -15.96 14.91
N ALA A 551 7.08 -15.15 14.05
CA ALA A 551 7.73 -14.42 12.98
C ALA A 551 8.89 -13.52 13.46
N TYR A 552 8.80 -12.94 14.67
CA TYR A 552 9.91 -12.19 15.28
C TYR A 552 11.16 -13.07 15.46
N ALA A 553 10.98 -14.29 15.98
CA ALA A 553 12.08 -15.25 16.10
C ALA A 553 12.63 -15.67 14.72
N GLY A 554 11.77 -15.80 13.72
CA GLY A 554 12.18 -16.04 12.33
C GLY A 554 13.10 -14.94 11.82
N PHE A 555 12.73 -13.66 12.04
CA PHE A 555 13.59 -12.52 11.72
C PHE A 555 14.92 -12.58 12.46
N VAL A 556 14.91 -12.80 13.78
CA VAL A 556 16.16 -12.92 14.58
C VAL A 556 17.09 -13.98 13.99
N ARG A 557 16.58 -15.19 13.73
CA ARG A 557 17.39 -16.27 13.18
C ARG A 557 17.86 -15.99 11.75
N GLY A 558 17.03 -15.31 10.97
CA GLY A 558 17.38 -14.85 9.62
C GLY A 558 18.49 -13.80 9.60
N LEU A 559 18.51 -12.90 10.59
CA LEU A 559 19.55 -11.88 10.79
C LEU A 559 20.85 -12.47 11.43
N GLY A 560 20.89 -13.76 11.73
CA GLY A 560 22.05 -14.45 12.30
C GLY A 560 22.06 -14.55 13.83
N GLY A 561 21.00 -14.08 14.50
CA GLY A 561 20.83 -14.18 15.94
C GLY A 561 20.59 -15.61 16.41
N LYS A 562 20.98 -15.87 17.66
CA LYS A 562 20.74 -17.13 18.37
C LYS A 562 20.06 -16.82 19.70
N LEU A 563 19.30 -17.77 20.24
CA LEU A 563 18.86 -17.68 21.63
C LEU A 563 20.07 -17.64 22.55
N THR A 564 20.10 -16.67 23.46
CA THR A 564 21.18 -16.53 24.46
C THR A 564 21.06 -17.51 25.61
N SER A 565 19.87 -18.08 25.84
CA SER A 565 19.63 -19.14 26.84
C SER A 565 19.51 -20.50 26.16
N GLY A 566 20.35 -21.44 26.61
CA GLY A 566 20.58 -22.75 26.03
C GLY A 566 19.42 -23.75 26.06
N ILE A 567 18.39 -23.51 25.25
CA ILE A 567 17.52 -24.57 24.75
C ILE A 567 17.66 -24.57 23.22
N SER A 568 18.80 -25.07 22.75
CA SER A 568 18.91 -25.50 21.37
C SER A 568 17.99 -26.69 21.18
N SER A 569 16.98 -26.56 20.29
CA SER A 569 16.41 -27.75 19.69
C SER A 569 17.56 -28.46 18.95
N THR A 570 18.16 -29.44 19.57
CA THR A 570 19.16 -30.28 18.94
C THR A 570 18.48 -31.14 17.87
N LYS A 571 18.43 -30.66 16.63
CA LYS A 571 18.59 -31.60 15.51
C LYS A 571 20.01 -32.09 15.57
N THR A 572 20.24 -33.15 16.30
CA THR A 572 21.51 -33.89 16.30
C THR A 572 21.51 -34.80 15.08
N ASP A 573 22.12 -34.35 14.01
CA ASP A 573 22.75 -35.24 13.03
C ASP A 573 24.11 -35.72 13.58
N LYS A 574 24.09 -36.38 14.75
CA LYS A 574 25.14 -37.25 15.24
C LYS A 574 24.46 -38.45 15.93
N PRO A 575 24.91 -39.68 15.71
CA PRO A 575 24.35 -40.81 16.40
C PRO A 575 24.51 -40.54 17.90
N ALA A 576 23.38 -40.46 18.60
CA ALA A 576 23.34 -40.25 20.03
C ALA A 576 24.17 -41.38 20.67
N ASN A 577 25.14 -40.97 21.47
CA ASN A 577 25.77 -41.87 22.42
C ASN A 577 24.65 -42.19 23.44
N THR A 578 23.89 -43.26 23.15
CA THR A 578 22.77 -43.69 23.98
C THR A 578 23.36 -44.15 25.29
N GLN A 579 23.23 -43.34 26.35
CA GLN A 579 23.51 -43.81 27.69
C GLN A 579 22.58 -44.98 27.96
N LYS A 580 23.16 -46.17 27.97
CA LYS A 580 22.44 -47.41 28.29
C LYS A 580 21.93 -47.33 29.73
N GLY A 581 20.67 -47.63 29.95
CA GLY A 581 20.04 -47.64 31.25
C GLY A 581 18.55 -47.28 31.22
N ILE A 582 17.91 -47.40 32.36
CA ILE A 582 16.51 -47.11 32.55
C ILE A 582 16.38 -45.81 33.37
N TYR A 583 15.55 -44.89 32.89
CA TYR A 583 15.34 -43.57 33.50
C TYR A 583 13.85 -43.27 33.65
N THR A 584 13.50 -42.50 34.65
CA THR A 584 12.18 -41.88 34.76
C THR A 584 11.99 -40.77 33.71
N LEU A 585 10.76 -40.29 33.50
CA LEU A 585 10.48 -39.19 32.56
C LEU A 585 11.19 -37.87 32.89
N ASN A 586 11.54 -37.66 34.15
CA ASN A 586 12.29 -36.49 34.61
C ASN A 586 13.81 -36.70 34.62
N GLY A 587 14.32 -37.77 33.98
CA GLY A 587 15.74 -38.03 33.75
C GLY A 587 16.49 -38.69 34.92
N THR A 588 15.83 -39.14 35.98
CA THR A 588 16.47 -39.86 37.08
C THR A 588 16.76 -41.28 36.66
N ARG A 589 18.05 -41.70 36.73
CA ARG A 589 18.47 -43.07 36.44
C ARG A 589 17.99 -44.04 37.52
N LEU A 590 17.38 -45.14 37.10
CA LEU A 590 16.89 -46.20 37.96
C LEU A 590 17.93 -47.37 38.04
N GLN A 591 18.04 -48.00 39.21
CA GLN A 591 18.97 -49.10 39.45
C GLN A 591 18.45 -50.47 38.98
N ALA A 592 17.30 -50.52 38.30
CA ALA A 592 16.72 -51.74 37.76
C ALA A 592 17.52 -52.27 36.59
N LYS A 593 17.65 -53.62 36.46
CA LYS A 593 18.38 -54.30 35.36
C LYS A 593 17.53 -54.41 34.12
N ASN A 594 16.20 -54.46 34.27
CA ASN A 594 15.24 -54.45 33.18
C ASN A 594 13.94 -53.75 33.59
N ILE A 595 13.07 -53.45 32.62
CA ILE A 595 11.79 -52.75 32.87
C ILE A 595 10.80 -53.60 33.68
N ASP A 596 10.96 -54.94 33.69
CA ASP A 596 10.06 -55.86 34.36
C ASP A 596 10.20 -55.81 35.89
N GLU A 597 11.29 -55.28 36.38
CA GLU A 597 11.54 -55.07 37.82
C GLU A 597 10.87 -53.79 38.39
N LEU A 598 10.29 -52.97 37.53
CA LEU A 598 9.71 -51.68 37.93
C LEU A 598 8.18 -51.77 38.03
N PRO A 599 7.53 -50.89 38.81
CA PRO A 599 6.08 -50.73 38.81
C PRO A 599 5.51 -50.35 37.42
N HIS A 600 4.18 -50.55 37.23
CA HIS A 600 3.55 -50.04 36.02
C HIS A 600 3.75 -48.52 35.90
N GLY A 601 4.23 -48.06 34.74
CA GLY A 601 4.58 -46.67 34.52
C GLY A 601 5.24 -46.41 33.16
N ILE A 602 5.67 -45.15 32.93
CA ILE A 602 6.37 -44.72 31.71
C ILE A 602 7.84 -44.49 32.04
N TYR A 603 8.73 -45.12 31.26
CA TYR A 603 10.18 -45.07 31.45
C TYR A 603 10.91 -44.77 30.15
N ILE A 604 12.14 -44.28 30.24
CA ILE A 604 13.07 -44.16 29.12
C ILE A 604 14.10 -45.29 29.26
N VAL A 605 14.10 -46.23 28.33
CA VAL A 605 15.03 -47.35 28.30
C VAL A 605 15.90 -47.22 27.06
N ASP A 606 17.20 -47.07 27.23
CA ASP A 606 18.18 -46.89 26.15
C ASP A 606 17.76 -45.82 25.13
N GLY A 607 17.24 -44.71 25.67
CA GLY A 607 16.78 -43.55 24.88
C GLY A 607 15.40 -43.70 24.22
N LYS A 608 14.66 -44.79 24.45
CA LYS A 608 13.30 -45.00 23.95
C LYS A 608 12.28 -44.95 25.08
N LYS A 609 11.16 -44.29 24.84
CA LYS A 609 10.04 -44.27 25.77
C LYS A 609 9.29 -45.59 25.73
N LEU A 610 9.19 -46.26 26.88
CA LEU A 610 8.45 -47.52 27.05
C LEU A 610 7.40 -47.35 28.16
N VAL A 611 6.28 -48.04 27.99
CA VAL A 611 5.19 -48.17 28.97
C VAL A 611 5.19 -49.59 29.50
N LYS A 612 5.25 -49.76 30.83
CA LYS A 612 5.10 -51.03 31.50
C LYS A 612 3.71 -51.18 32.06
#